data_367c4004ef2933107c544a5e6ea43cb7
#
_entry.id   367c4004ef2933107c544a5e6ea43cb7
#
_cell.length_a   1.000
_cell.length_b   1.000
_cell.length_c   1.000
_cell.angle_alpha   90.00
_cell.angle_beta   90.00
_cell.angle_gamma   90.00
#
_symmetry.space_group_name_H-M   'P 1'
#
loop_
_entity.id
_entity.type
_entity.pdbx_description
1 polymer ?
#
loop_
_entity_poly.entity_id
_entity_poly.type
_entity_poly.pdbx_seq_one_letter_code
_entity_poly.pdbx_strand_id
1 'polypeptide(L)'
;MRNALGLMLASVVSAAAIFAVWFWVASARVELAAAPDSIRAPLADRLAVATPGASTKAAHDDVETTAAIAAKATISPPPKPACANPDALGVSRVVDIDTTGGPGFGFEHFKQFDFLTDKEVVLTFDDGPWPINTPAVLKALDDECTKAVFFPIGKHTTYHPEILRQVAAAGHTIGAHTWSHANLNSKKINEEQARDEIEKGFSAVKLALGFAPSPFFRFPELQHNPAAMTYLGTRNIAIFSCDLDSFDFRAKDATQIINTVMTKLDKQGKGIILMHDFQRHTAEALPTLLRRLKAGGYKIVQMKTRTPFQTLPEVDEALIRDQKVPTASARPLGSVVQTVSQ
;
A
#
# COMPACT_ATOMS: atom_id res chain seq x y z
N MET A 1 9.17 17.62 -64.86
CA MET A 1 7.78 17.64 -64.40
C MET A 1 7.13 16.26 -64.61
N ARG A 2 7.54 15.22 -63.88
CA ARG A 2 7.02 13.84 -64.01
C ARG A 2 7.13 13.02 -62.73
N ASN A 3 6.92 13.59 -61.55
CA ASN A 3 6.90 12.84 -60.30
C ASN A 3 5.84 13.33 -59.27
N ALA A 4 4.85 14.12 -59.69
CA ALA A 4 3.83 14.64 -58.77
C ALA A 4 2.48 13.89 -58.84
N LEU A 5 2.30 12.92 -59.75
CA LEU A 5 1.00 12.22 -59.94
C LEU A 5 0.92 10.85 -59.23
N GLY A 6 2.03 10.34 -58.67
CA GLY A 6 2.08 9.03 -58.02
C GLY A 6 1.72 9.03 -56.53
N LEU A 7 1.74 10.19 -55.84
CA LEU A 7 1.51 10.26 -54.40
C LEU A 7 0.03 10.52 -53.99
N MET A 8 -0.85 10.86 -54.91
CA MET A 8 -2.26 11.15 -54.60
C MET A 8 -3.20 9.94 -54.69
N LEU A 9 -2.75 8.81 -55.26
CA LEU A 9 -3.62 7.60 -55.36
C LEU A 9 -3.41 6.61 -54.20
N ALA A 10 -2.35 6.76 -53.42
CA ALA A 10 -2.12 5.87 -52.25
C ALA A 10 -2.91 6.30 -50.98
N SER A 11 -3.38 7.54 -50.90
CA SER A 11 -4.05 8.07 -49.70
C SER A 11 -5.57 7.80 -49.66
N VAL A 12 -6.19 7.43 -50.78
CA VAL A 12 -7.65 7.24 -50.87
C VAL A 12 -8.04 5.78 -50.55
N VAL A 13 -7.15 4.82 -50.75
CA VAL A 13 -7.44 3.40 -50.50
C VAL A 13 -7.34 3.05 -48.99
N SER A 14 -6.56 3.80 -48.22
CA SER A 14 -6.43 3.55 -46.79
C SER A 14 -7.59 4.04 -45.92
N ALA A 15 -8.37 5.01 -46.41
CA ALA A 15 -9.52 5.54 -45.68
C ALA A 15 -10.78 4.66 -45.77
N ALA A 16 -10.93 3.90 -46.87
CA ALA A 16 -12.10 3.03 -47.08
C ALA A 16 -12.06 1.72 -46.28
N ALA A 17 -10.85 1.24 -45.90
CA ALA A 17 -10.70 0.01 -45.15
C ALA A 17 -10.99 0.20 -43.63
N ILE A 18 -10.83 1.40 -43.08
CA ILE A 18 -11.05 1.69 -41.65
C ILE A 18 -12.56 1.85 -41.37
N PHE A 19 -13.37 2.28 -42.31
CA PHE A 19 -14.83 2.43 -42.13
C PHE A 19 -15.60 1.10 -42.17
N ALA A 20 -15.10 0.07 -42.83
CA ALA A 20 -15.78 -1.23 -42.91
C ALA A 20 -15.63 -2.08 -41.64
N VAL A 21 -14.57 -1.88 -40.83
CA VAL A 21 -14.37 -2.60 -39.58
C VAL A 21 -15.22 -2.02 -38.42
N TRP A 22 -15.55 -0.72 -38.50
CA TRP A 22 -16.38 -0.06 -37.46
C TRP A 22 -17.86 -0.41 -37.54
N PHE A 23 -18.35 -0.80 -38.70
CA PHE A 23 -19.80 -1.12 -38.90
C PHE A 23 -20.15 -2.55 -38.49
N TRP A 24 -19.17 -3.45 -38.36
CA TRP A 24 -19.42 -4.87 -38.02
C TRP A 24 -19.41 -5.15 -36.51
N VAL A 25 -18.85 -4.26 -35.68
CA VAL A 25 -18.81 -4.41 -34.24
C VAL A 25 -20.06 -3.86 -33.52
N ALA A 26 -20.89 -3.08 -34.22
CA ALA A 26 -22.07 -2.42 -33.60
C ALA A 26 -23.36 -3.25 -33.64
N SER A 27 -23.38 -4.49 -34.19
CA SER A 27 -24.60 -5.26 -34.40
C SER A 27 -24.75 -6.53 -33.54
N ALA A 28 -23.89 -6.77 -32.54
CA ALA A 28 -24.10 -7.85 -31.58
C ALA A 28 -24.92 -7.34 -30.39
N ARG A 29 -26.25 -7.33 -30.50
CA ARG A 29 -27.16 -7.22 -29.37
C ARG A 29 -27.19 -8.55 -28.65
N VAL A 30 -26.71 -8.59 -27.43
CA VAL A 30 -26.91 -9.70 -26.50
C VAL A 30 -28.31 -9.57 -25.90
N GLU A 31 -29.14 -10.52 -26.22
CA GLU A 31 -30.49 -10.70 -25.68
C GLU A 31 -30.36 -11.26 -24.27
N LEU A 32 -30.73 -10.48 -23.24
CA LEU A 32 -30.78 -10.90 -21.85
C LEU A 32 -32.04 -11.74 -21.67
N ALA A 33 -31.87 -13.05 -21.46
CA ALA A 33 -32.94 -13.93 -21.07
C ALA A 33 -33.34 -13.66 -19.60
N ALA A 34 -34.62 -13.39 -19.40
CA ALA A 34 -35.24 -13.22 -18.10
C ALA A 34 -35.27 -14.53 -17.32
N ALA A 35 -34.83 -14.51 -16.06
CA ALA A 35 -34.99 -15.62 -15.14
C ALA A 35 -36.38 -15.56 -14.46
N PRO A 36 -37.04 -16.69 -14.16
CA PRO A 36 -38.38 -16.71 -13.60
C PRO A 36 -38.38 -16.46 -12.09
N ASP A 37 -39.35 -15.61 -11.69
CA ASP A 37 -39.83 -15.44 -10.31
C ASP A 37 -40.38 -16.74 -9.73
N SER A 38 -39.83 -17.18 -8.63
CA SER A 38 -40.56 -17.95 -7.59
C SER A 38 -39.59 -18.15 -6.41
N ILE A 39 -39.84 -17.59 -5.29
CA ILE A 39 -40.46 -18.10 -4.09
C ILE A 39 -40.38 -16.99 -3.02
N ARG A 40 -41.48 -16.31 -2.81
CA ARG A 40 -41.79 -15.59 -1.58
C ARG A 40 -42.61 -16.51 -0.70
N ALA A 41 -42.13 -16.77 0.50
CA ALA A 41 -42.99 -17.19 1.61
C ALA A 41 -42.52 -16.55 2.93
N PRO A 42 -43.42 -16.01 3.76
CA PRO A 42 -43.08 -15.29 4.98
C PRO A 42 -42.97 -16.24 6.16
N LEU A 43 -42.01 -15.99 7.04
CA LEU A 43 -41.97 -16.61 8.38
C LEU A 43 -42.29 -15.50 9.40
N ALA A 44 -43.54 -15.50 9.85
CA ALA A 44 -43.97 -14.89 11.09
C ALA A 44 -44.23 -15.99 12.12
N ASP A 45 -44.01 -15.63 13.38
CA ASP A 45 -44.46 -16.27 14.62
C ASP A 45 -43.88 -17.65 15.06
N ARG A 46 -43.07 -17.53 16.12
CA ARG A 46 -43.29 -18.29 17.36
C ARG A 46 -42.51 -17.66 18.52
N LEU A 47 -43.18 -16.78 19.23
CA LEU A 47 -42.95 -16.51 20.64
C LEU A 47 -43.55 -17.68 21.46
N ALA A 48 -42.77 -18.28 22.35
CA ALA A 48 -43.30 -19.07 23.46
C ALA A 48 -42.47 -18.72 24.72
N VAL A 49 -43.19 -18.07 25.61
CA VAL A 49 -42.82 -17.74 26.99
C VAL A 49 -42.95 -19.02 27.85
N ALA A 50 -41.95 -19.27 28.72
CA ALA A 50 -42.16 -20.06 29.93
C ALA A 50 -41.18 -19.62 31.03
N THR A 51 -41.73 -19.08 32.09
CA THR A 51 -41.16 -18.90 33.43
C THR A 51 -41.94 -19.80 34.41
N PRO A 52 -41.63 -19.87 35.73
CA PRO A 52 -40.52 -20.59 36.37
C PRO A 52 -41.08 -21.61 37.42
N GLY A 53 -40.27 -22.54 37.84
CA GLY A 53 -40.59 -23.48 38.91
C GLY A 53 -39.42 -23.68 39.88
N ALA A 54 -39.72 -23.52 41.14
CA ALA A 54 -38.84 -23.39 42.28
C ALA A 54 -38.26 -24.70 42.84
N SER A 55 -37.13 -24.55 43.53
CA SER A 55 -36.66 -25.15 44.79
C SER A 55 -36.43 -26.66 44.89
N THR A 56 -35.18 -27.04 45.25
CA THR A 56 -34.89 -27.65 46.57
C THR A 56 -33.36 -27.75 46.82
N LYS A 57 -33.00 -27.50 48.08
CA LYS A 57 -31.70 -27.59 48.76
C LYS A 57 -31.12 -29.01 48.76
N ALA A 58 -29.80 -29.13 48.64
CA ALA A 58 -28.98 -29.99 49.47
C ALA A 58 -27.51 -29.49 49.44
N ALA A 59 -26.94 -29.45 50.60
CA ALA A 59 -25.56 -29.01 50.91
C ALA A 59 -24.55 -30.19 50.81
N HIS A 60 -23.32 -29.82 50.60
CA HIS A 60 -22.01 -30.29 51.10
C HIS A 60 -21.02 -30.40 49.96
N ASP A 61 -19.95 -29.83 50.01
CA ASP A 61 -18.69 -29.76 50.65
C ASP A 61 -17.60 -29.20 49.70
N ASP A 62 -16.77 -28.41 50.30
CA ASP A 62 -15.58 -27.71 49.82
C ASP A 62 -14.62 -28.49 48.91
N VAL A 63 -14.29 -27.91 47.75
CA VAL A 63 -12.91 -27.87 47.24
C VAL A 63 -12.71 -26.52 46.54
N GLU A 64 -12.02 -25.61 47.20
CA GLU A 64 -11.45 -24.43 46.57
C GLU A 64 -10.43 -24.83 45.50
N THR A 65 -10.80 -24.64 44.23
CA THR A 65 -9.81 -24.56 43.15
C THR A 65 -9.88 -23.14 42.58
N THR A 66 -9.05 -22.28 43.10
CA THR A 66 -8.77 -20.95 42.57
C THR A 66 -8.05 -21.09 41.25
N ALA A 67 -8.84 -21.21 40.15
CA ALA A 67 -8.32 -20.99 38.80
C ALA A 67 -8.24 -19.48 38.58
N ALA A 68 -7.08 -18.90 38.87
CA ALA A 68 -6.75 -17.53 38.47
C ALA A 68 -6.74 -17.49 36.92
N ILE A 69 -7.83 -17.01 36.37
CA ILE A 69 -7.87 -16.59 34.96
C ILE A 69 -6.99 -15.35 34.88
N ALA A 70 -5.74 -15.55 34.46
CA ALA A 70 -4.86 -14.45 34.07
C ALA A 70 -5.53 -13.75 32.88
N ALA A 71 -6.27 -12.71 33.15
CA ALA A 71 -6.71 -11.76 32.11
C ALA A 71 -5.45 -11.23 31.43
N LYS A 72 -5.22 -11.66 30.20
CA LYS A 72 -4.18 -11.14 29.33
C LYS A 72 -4.53 -9.66 29.09
N ALA A 73 -3.93 -8.79 29.91
CA ALA A 73 -4.06 -7.35 29.74
C ALA A 73 -3.55 -7.02 28.33
N THR A 74 -4.43 -6.74 27.41
CA THR A 74 -4.11 -6.09 26.15
C THR A 74 -3.64 -4.68 26.53
N ILE A 75 -2.32 -4.52 26.61
CA ILE A 75 -1.70 -3.20 26.75
C ILE A 75 -1.95 -2.49 25.43
N SER A 76 -3.03 -1.70 25.37
CA SER A 76 -3.19 -0.73 24.31
C SER A 76 -2.01 0.23 24.38
N PRO A 77 -1.31 0.50 23.26
CA PRO A 77 -0.26 1.49 23.25
C PRO A 77 -0.83 2.82 23.76
N PRO A 78 -0.04 3.60 24.54
CA PRO A 78 -0.50 4.88 25.04
C PRO A 78 -0.97 5.76 23.87
N PRO A 79 -2.04 6.56 24.04
CA PRO A 79 -2.50 7.46 22.99
C PRO A 79 -1.33 8.37 22.60
N LYS A 80 -1.06 8.45 21.29
CA LYS A 80 -0.02 9.32 20.74
C LYS A 80 -0.31 10.76 21.24
N PRO A 81 0.68 11.50 21.78
CA PRO A 81 0.46 12.86 22.24
C PRO A 81 -0.16 13.70 21.11
N ALA A 82 -1.06 14.60 21.48
CA ALA A 82 -1.62 15.58 20.54
C ALA A 82 -0.45 16.32 19.85
N CYS A 83 -0.68 16.72 18.59
CA CYS A 83 0.32 17.46 17.84
C CYS A 83 0.88 18.63 18.64
N ALA A 84 2.19 18.67 18.85
CA ALA A 84 2.85 19.74 19.61
C ALA A 84 2.84 21.07 18.83
N ASN A 85 2.70 21.03 17.51
CA ASN A 85 2.63 22.21 16.65
C ASN A 85 1.16 22.59 16.41
N PRO A 86 0.64 23.67 17.02
CA PRO A 86 -0.75 24.09 16.86
C PRO A 86 -1.06 24.58 15.44
N ASP A 87 -0.03 24.94 14.68
CA ASP A 87 -0.12 25.41 13.30
C ASP A 87 0.31 24.32 12.30
N ALA A 88 0.28 23.05 12.68
CA ALA A 88 0.67 21.95 11.81
C ALA A 88 -0.28 21.78 10.61
N LEU A 89 0.26 21.30 9.50
CA LEU A 89 -0.52 20.88 8.33
C LEU A 89 -1.54 19.78 8.70
N GLY A 90 -1.12 18.83 9.54
CA GLY A 90 -1.97 17.78 10.09
C GLY A 90 -2.47 16.79 9.03
N VAL A 91 -3.52 16.05 9.40
CA VAL A 91 -4.31 15.18 8.52
C VAL A 91 -5.75 15.68 8.52
N SER A 92 -6.26 16.10 7.38
CA SER A 92 -7.60 16.68 7.26
C SER A 92 -8.71 15.63 7.36
N ARG A 93 -8.48 14.46 6.78
CA ARG A 93 -9.37 13.29 6.88
C ARG A 93 -8.63 11.98 6.61
N VAL A 94 -9.22 10.90 7.08
CA VAL A 94 -8.77 9.54 6.79
C VAL A 94 -9.79 8.90 5.85
N VAL A 95 -9.29 8.28 4.77
CA VAL A 95 -10.11 7.52 3.82
C VAL A 95 -9.87 6.03 4.07
N ASP A 96 -10.94 5.28 4.23
CA ASP A 96 -10.91 3.84 4.37
C ASP A 96 -11.09 3.19 2.99
N ILE A 97 -10.11 2.44 2.54
CA ILE A 97 -10.07 1.80 1.22
C ILE A 97 -10.54 0.35 1.36
N ASP A 98 -11.63 0.02 0.68
CA ASP A 98 -11.97 -1.38 0.40
C ASP A 98 -11.07 -1.89 -0.72
N THR A 99 -10.24 -2.87 -0.41
CA THR A 99 -9.27 -3.44 -1.36
C THR A 99 -9.79 -4.66 -2.10
N THR A 100 -11.07 -5.02 -1.89
CA THR A 100 -11.69 -6.18 -2.55
C THR A 100 -11.59 -6.08 -4.07
N GLY A 101 -11.08 -7.15 -4.69
CA GLY A 101 -10.89 -7.21 -6.13
C GLY A 101 -9.71 -6.40 -6.68
N GLY A 102 -8.89 -5.78 -5.83
CA GLY A 102 -7.68 -5.07 -6.24
C GLY A 102 -7.94 -3.76 -7.00
N PRO A 103 -8.68 -2.79 -6.43
CA PRO A 103 -8.93 -1.53 -7.11
C PRO A 103 -7.64 -0.75 -7.37
N GLY A 104 -7.60 0.00 -8.48
CA GLY A 104 -6.46 0.84 -8.85
C GLY A 104 -6.70 2.31 -8.54
N PHE A 105 -5.68 3.01 -8.02
CA PHE A 105 -5.71 4.43 -7.65
C PHE A 105 -4.58 5.21 -8.32
N GLY A 106 -4.84 6.49 -8.62
CA GLY A 106 -3.89 7.39 -9.27
C GLY A 106 -4.08 7.53 -10.77
N PHE A 107 -4.38 8.74 -11.22
CA PHE A 107 -4.83 9.05 -12.59
C PHE A 107 -3.78 8.88 -13.67
N GLU A 108 -2.51 8.69 -13.32
CA GLU A 108 -1.50 8.32 -14.31
C GLU A 108 -1.94 7.05 -15.08
N HIS A 109 -2.53 6.06 -14.35
CA HIS A 109 -2.93 4.77 -14.91
C HIS A 109 -4.38 4.37 -14.62
N PHE A 110 -4.97 4.80 -13.50
CA PHE A 110 -6.30 4.37 -13.04
C PHE A 110 -7.23 5.56 -12.87
N LYS A 111 -8.21 5.69 -13.77
CA LYS A 111 -9.14 6.85 -13.81
C LYS A 111 -10.48 6.61 -13.13
N GLN A 112 -10.66 5.45 -12.49
CA GLN A 112 -11.97 5.01 -12.01
C GLN A 112 -12.36 5.65 -10.67
N PHE A 113 -11.40 5.85 -9.75
CA PHE A 113 -11.70 6.27 -8.39
C PHE A 113 -11.12 7.66 -8.10
N ASP A 114 -11.93 8.70 -8.37
CA ASP A 114 -11.63 10.08 -7.98
C ASP A 114 -12.23 10.38 -6.61
N PHE A 115 -11.47 10.09 -5.56
CA PHE A 115 -11.92 10.29 -4.18
C PHE A 115 -11.39 11.57 -3.51
N LEU A 116 -10.43 12.24 -4.15
CA LEU A 116 -9.87 13.49 -3.63
C LEU A 116 -10.70 14.69 -4.11
N THR A 117 -10.95 15.62 -3.19
CA THR A 117 -11.55 16.92 -3.51
C THR A 117 -10.47 17.96 -3.81
N ASP A 118 -10.87 19.15 -4.25
CA ASP A 118 -9.93 20.24 -4.54
C ASP A 118 -9.03 20.54 -3.33
N LYS A 119 -7.75 20.80 -3.62
CA LYS A 119 -6.70 21.01 -2.62
C LYS A 119 -6.41 19.82 -1.71
N GLU A 120 -6.89 18.63 -2.00
CA GLU A 120 -6.50 17.43 -1.26
C GLU A 120 -5.33 16.69 -1.91
N VAL A 121 -4.39 16.27 -1.08
CA VAL A 121 -3.23 15.48 -1.52
C VAL A 121 -2.98 14.28 -0.63
N VAL A 122 -2.49 13.20 -1.22
CA VAL A 122 -1.94 12.03 -0.53
C VAL A 122 -0.42 12.03 -0.75
N LEU A 123 0.34 12.00 0.33
CA LEU A 123 1.78 11.84 0.26
C LEU A 123 2.13 10.36 0.19
N THR A 124 2.94 9.96 -0.78
CA THR A 124 3.42 8.58 -0.90
C THR A 124 4.92 8.53 -1.11
N PHE A 125 5.57 7.53 -0.48
CA PHE A 125 7.00 7.33 -0.53
C PHE A 125 7.33 5.88 -0.89
N ASP A 126 8.19 5.70 -1.88
CA ASP A 126 8.64 4.40 -2.38
C ASP A 126 10.10 4.12 -1.96
N ASP A 127 10.52 2.88 -2.11
CA ASP A 127 11.88 2.35 -2.05
C ASP A 127 12.53 2.24 -0.68
N GLY A 128 12.07 2.96 0.34
CA GLY A 128 12.62 2.83 1.69
C GLY A 128 12.46 1.41 2.30
N PRO A 129 12.81 1.24 3.55
CA PRO A 129 13.45 2.21 4.43
C PRO A 129 14.96 2.35 4.16
N TRP A 130 15.50 3.55 4.38
CA TRP A 130 16.93 3.81 4.19
C TRP A 130 17.53 4.65 5.33
N PRO A 131 18.73 4.32 5.83
CA PRO A 131 19.39 5.08 6.88
C PRO A 131 19.52 6.57 6.53
N ILE A 132 19.42 7.43 7.54
CA ILE A 132 19.51 8.89 7.46
C ILE A 132 18.30 9.52 6.76
N ASN A 133 17.97 9.10 5.53
CA ASN A 133 16.96 9.76 4.70
C ASN A 133 15.53 9.44 5.18
N THR A 134 15.16 8.17 5.36
CA THR A 134 13.83 7.82 5.89
C THR A 134 13.56 8.44 7.27
N PRO A 135 14.49 8.39 8.26
CA PRO A 135 14.31 9.12 9.52
C PRO A 135 14.12 10.63 9.36
N ALA A 136 14.82 11.27 8.41
CA ALA A 136 14.65 12.71 8.14
C ALA A 136 13.27 13.00 7.53
N VAL A 137 12.78 12.14 6.63
CA VAL A 137 11.40 12.20 6.09
C VAL A 137 10.40 12.07 7.23
N LEU A 138 10.56 11.08 8.11
CA LEU A 138 9.67 10.87 9.26
C LEU A 138 9.65 12.09 10.19
N LYS A 139 10.83 12.69 10.46
CA LYS A 139 10.90 13.91 11.28
C LYS A 139 10.10 15.04 10.63
N ALA A 140 10.26 15.29 9.34
CA ALA A 140 9.52 16.34 8.65
C ALA A 140 8.00 16.13 8.70
N LEU A 141 7.55 14.88 8.54
CA LEU A 141 6.13 14.52 8.64
C LEU A 141 5.60 14.68 10.07
N ASP A 142 6.42 14.37 11.09
CA ASP A 142 6.05 14.51 12.51
C ASP A 142 6.00 15.97 12.94
N ASP A 143 6.95 16.81 12.49
CA ASP A 143 6.96 18.26 12.74
C ASP A 143 5.66 18.95 12.23
N GLU A 144 5.05 18.45 11.17
CA GLU A 144 3.78 18.91 10.61
C GLU A 144 2.60 17.98 10.99
N CYS A 145 2.79 17.04 11.91
CA CYS A 145 1.78 16.08 12.39
C CYS A 145 0.99 15.39 11.27
N THR A 146 1.60 15.22 10.12
CA THR A 146 0.95 14.66 8.93
C THR A 146 1.29 13.19 8.72
N LYS A 147 0.58 12.53 7.82
CA LYS A 147 0.73 11.10 7.54
C LYS A 147 0.87 10.86 6.04
N ALA A 148 1.52 9.73 5.72
CA ALA A 148 1.77 9.32 4.36
C ALA A 148 1.53 7.80 4.19
N VAL A 149 1.58 7.33 2.95
CA VAL A 149 1.66 5.92 2.60
C VAL A 149 3.09 5.61 2.17
N PHE A 150 3.66 4.53 2.70
CA PHE A 150 4.99 4.04 2.33
C PHE A 150 4.88 2.72 1.59
N PHE A 151 5.62 2.57 0.51
CA PHE A 151 5.76 1.36 -0.28
C PHE A 151 7.22 0.88 -0.25
N PRO A 152 7.63 0.18 0.82
CA PRO A 152 9.01 -0.23 0.98
C PRO A 152 9.36 -1.41 0.07
N ILE A 153 10.62 -1.46 -0.38
CA ILE A 153 11.22 -2.63 -1.03
C ILE A 153 11.48 -3.71 0.02
N GLY A 154 11.09 -4.94 -0.23
CA GLY A 154 11.26 -6.07 0.68
C GLY A 154 12.70 -6.24 1.17
N LYS A 155 13.70 -6.21 0.27
CA LYS A 155 15.12 -6.28 0.65
C LYS A 155 15.53 -5.17 1.61
N HIS A 156 15.10 -3.94 1.37
CA HIS A 156 15.43 -2.82 2.24
C HIS A 156 14.81 -2.97 3.62
N THR A 157 13.61 -3.57 3.71
CA THR A 157 13.00 -3.87 5.02
C THR A 157 13.77 -4.90 5.81
N THR A 158 14.42 -5.85 5.14
CA THR A 158 15.27 -6.85 5.82
C THR A 158 16.59 -6.27 6.28
N TYR A 159 17.11 -5.25 5.60
CA TYR A 159 18.32 -4.57 5.99
C TYR A 159 18.13 -3.57 7.14
N HIS A 160 16.95 -2.92 7.18
CA HIS A 160 16.65 -1.83 8.12
C HIS A 160 15.27 -1.99 8.77
N PRO A 161 14.98 -3.14 9.41
CA PRO A 161 13.66 -3.41 9.99
C PRO A 161 13.32 -2.43 11.13
N GLU A 162 14.33 -1.91 11.85
CA GLU A 162 14.16 -0.93 12.92
C GLU A 162 13.64 0.43 12.39
N ILE A 163 14.03 0.83 11.16
CA ILE A 163 13.55 2.06 10.53
C ILE A 163 12.10 1.87 10.08
N LEU A 164 11.77 0.70 9.49
CA LEU A 164 10.39 0.43 9.11
C LEU A 164 9.44 0.40 10.31
N ARG A 165 9.91 -0.11 11.46
CA ARG A 165 9.13 -0.04 12.70
C ARG A 165 8.91 1.41 13.18
N GLN A 166 9.86 2.32 12.93
CA GLN A 166 9.64 3.76 13.19
C GLN A 166 8.56 4.34 12.29
N VAL A 167 8.54 3.97 10.98
CA VAL A 167 7.45 4.36 10.05
C VAL A 167 6.10 3.93 10.60
N ALA A 168 5.98 2.67 11.06
CA ALA A 168 4.75 2.13 11.63
C ALA A 168 4.36 2.83 12.94
N ALA A 169 5.33 3.01 13.86
CA ALA A 169 5.11 3.66 15.16
C ALA A 169 4.66 5.12 15.00
N ALA A 170 5.13 5.80 13.95
CA ALA A 170 4.68 7.13 13.57
C ALA A 170 3.24 7.14 13.02
N GLY A 171 2.61 5.98 12.78
CA GLY A 171 1.21 5.85 12.35
C GLY A 171 0.98 6.06 10.87
N HIS A 172 2.02 5.92 10.05
CA HIS A 172 1.91 5.91 8.60
C HIS A 172 1.31 4.61 8.10
N THR A 173 0.73 4.64 6.90
CA THR A 173 0.24 3.44 6.22
C THR A 173 1.40 2.80 5.46
N ILE A 174 1.52 1.48 5.54
CA ILE A 174 2.61 0.73 4.92
C ILE A 174 2.03 -0.34 4.01
N GLY A 175 2.39 -0.30 2.73
CA GLY A 175 2.12 -1.31 1.71
C GLY A 175 3.37 -2.11 1.36
N ALA A 176 3.52 -2.48 0.07
CA ALA A 176 4.69 -3.18 -0.45
C ALA A 176 5.06 -2.71 -1.88
N HIS A 177 6.35 -2.88 -2.25
CA HIS A 177 6.93 -2.46 -3.51
C HIS A 177 7.85 -3.55 -4.12
N THR A 178 7.35 -4.79 -4.17
CA THR A 178 8.09 -6.00 -4.52
C THR A 178 9.21 -6.36 -3.52
N TRP A 179 9.83 -7.51 -3.74
CA TRP A 179 10.99 -7.95 -2.97
C TRP A 179 12.26 -7.20 -3.32
N SER A 180 12.55 -7.05 -4.62
CA SER A 180 13.85 -6.57 -5.10
C SER A 180 13.77 -5.33 -6.00
N HIS A 181 12.62 -4.66 -6.09
CA HIS A 181 12.33 -3.60 -7.06
C HIS A 181 12.40 -4.09 -8.51
N ALA A 182 12.02 -5.36 -8.75
CA ALA A 182 12.01 -5.90 -10.10
C ALA A 182 10.88 -5.29 -10.93
N ASN A 183 11.19 -4.88 -12.17
CA ASN A 183 10.17 -4.46 -13.13
C ASN A 183 9.36 -5.68 -13.59
N LEU A 184 8.15 -5.85 -13.02
CA LEU A 184 7.30 -7.02 -13.26
C LEU A 184 6.73 -7.08 -14.69
N ASN A 185 6.85 -6.00 -15.48
CA ASN A 185 6.46 -5.96 -16.88
C ASN A 185 7.64 -6.28 -17.83
N SER A 186 8.80 -6.59 -17.29
CA SER A 186 9.97 -6.98 -18.07
C SER A 186 9.76 -8.37 -18.68
N LYS A 187 10.15 -8.55 -19.95
CA LYS A 187 10.16 -9.86 -20.64
C LYS A 187 11.05 -10.92 -19.97
N LYS A 188 11.90 -10.49 -19.02
CA LYS A 188 12.80 -11.38 -18.25
C LYS A 188 12.12 -11.97 -17.01
N ILE A 189 10.96 -11.46 -16.64
CA ILE A 189 10.18 -11.88 -15.47
C ILE A 189 8.96 -12.64 -15.96
N ASN A 190 8.83 -13.92 -15.62
CA ASN A 190 7.62 -14.69 -15.88
C ASN A 190 6.57 -14.46 -14.77
N GLU A 191 5.36 -15.01 -14.93
CA GLU A 191 4.27 -14.82 -13.99
C GLU A 191 4.56 -15.36 -12.58
N GLU A 192 5.25 -16.50 -12.48
CA GLU A 192 5.63 -17.08 -11.20
C GLU A 192 6.64 -16.20 -10.47
N GLN A 193 7.66 -15.72 -11.17
CA GLN A 193 8.63 -14.77 -10.62
C GLN A 193 7.98 -13.46 -10.20
N ALA A 194 6.99 -12.98 -10.97
CA ALA A 194 6.26 -11.77 -10.61
C ALA A 194 5.46 -11.97 -9.31
N ARG A 195 4.79 -13.12 -9.14
CA ARG A 195 4.08 -13.47 -7.90
C ARG A 195 5.05 -13.60 -6.73
N ASP A 196 6.19 -14.26 -6.93
CA ASP A 196 7.23 -14.42 -5.92
C ASP A 196 7.76 -13.04 -5.45
N GLU A 197 8.03 -12.12 -6.35
CA GLU A 197 8.44 -10.75 -6.04
C GLU A 197 7.38 -9.99 -5.22
N ILE A 198 6.10 -10.17 -5.55
CA ILE A 198 4.98 -9.56 -4.81
C ILE A 198 4.90 -10.15 -3.39
N GLU A 199 4.76 -11.46 -3.28
CA GLU A 199 4.53 -12.13 -2.00
C GLU A 199 5.73 -12.01 -1.05
N LYS A 200 6.96 -12.16 -1.56
CA LYS A 200 8.17 -11.92 -0.78
C LYS A 200 8.27 -10.47 -0.29
N GLY A 201 7.83 -9.51 -1.11
CA GLY A 201 7.75 -8.12 -0.69
C GLY A 201 6.86 -7.93 0.53
N PHE A 202 5.63 -8.45 0.48
CA PHE A 202 4.69 -8.39 1.61
C PHE A 202 5.17 -9.16 2.83
N SER A 203 5.72 -10.37 2.65
CA SER A 203 6.27 -11.19 3.74
C SER A 203 7.44 -10.50 4.43
N ALA A 204 8.35 -9.87 3.68
CA ALA A 204 9.47 -9.11 4.26
C ALA A 204 8.98 -7.94 5.12
N VAL A 205 7.99 -7.18 4.63
CA VAL A 205 7.37 -6.10 5.41
C VAL A 205 6.73 -6.62 6.68
N LYS A 206 5.95 -7.70 6.60
CA LYS A 206 5.35 -8.36 7.79
C LYS A 206 6.40 -8.79 8.80
N LEU A 207 7.46 -9.46 8.36
CA LEU A 207 8.51 -9.95 9.26
C LEU A 207 9.24 -8.79 9.94
N ALA A 208 9.50 -7.70 9.24
CA ALA A 208 10.12 -6.51 9.80
C ALA A 208 9.23 -5.81 10.84
N LEU A 209 7.91 -5.75 10.59
CA LEU A 209 6.93 -5.09 11.45
C LEU A 209 6.47 -5.96 12.63
N GLY A 210 6.38 -7.28 12.44
CA GLY A 210 5.72 -8.21 13.37
C GLY A 210 4.21 -8.33 13.19
N PHE A 211 3.63 -7.63 12.21
CA PHE A 211 2.21 -7.70 11.82
C PHE A 211 2.07 -7.49 10.31
N ALA A 212 0.92 -7.89 9.73
CA ALA A 212 0.67 -7.75 8.30
C ALA A 212 0.58 -6.26 7.89
N PRO A 213 1.21 -5.85 6.77
CA PRO A 213 1.02 -4.51 6.22
C PRO A 213 -0.39 -4.33 5.64
N SER A 214 -0.71 -3.11 5.23
CA SER A 214 -1.91 -2.85 4.43
C SER A 214 -1.79 -3.55 3.07
N PRO A 215 -2.88 -4.14 2.52
CA PRO A 215 -2.91 -4.72 1.19
C PRO A 215 -2.88 -3.64 0.10
N PHE A 216 -1.83 -2.82 0.12
CA PHE A 216 -1.53 -1.77 -0.83
C PHE A 216 -0.22 -2.10 -1.55
N PHE A 217 -0.25 -2.02 -2.85
CA PHE A 217 0.90 -2.36 -3.69
C PHE A 217 1.16 -1.28 -4.71
N ARG A 218 2.44 -0.96 -4.95
CA ARG A 218 2.87 -0.14 -6.07
C ARG A 218 3.86 -0.92 -6.93
N PHE A 219 3.63 -0.88 -8.26
CA PHE A 219 4.55 -1.50 -9.20
C PHE A 219 5.82 -0.67 -9.34
N PRO A 220 7.02 -1.29 -9.31
CA PRO A 220 8.27 -0.62 -9.68
C PRO A 220 8.17 0.09 -11.03
N GLU A 221 8.75 1.28 -11.11
CA GLU A 221 8.75 2.13 -12.31
C GLU A 221 7.33 2.45 -12.83
N LEU A 222 6.27 2.22 -12.05
CA LEU A 222 4.86 2.26 -12.46
C LEU A 222 4.55 1.36 -13.67
N GLN A 223 5.37 0.31 -13.91
CA GLN A 223 5.21 -0.61 -15.03
C GLN A 223 4.24 -1.75 -14.67
N HIS A 224 2.99 -1.55 -15.04
CA HIS A 224 1.90 -2.49 -14.74
C HIS A 224 1.92 -3.70 -15.67
N ASN A 225 1.93 -4.90 -15.07
CA ASN A 225 1.80 -6.17 -15.80
C ASN A 225 0.37 -6.70 -15.63
N PRO A 226 -0.39 -6.96 -16.72
CA PRO A 226 -1.79 -7.41 -16.63
C PRO A 226 -1.99 -8.69 -15.81
N ALA A 227 -1.11 -9.69 -15.95
CA ALA A 227 -1.21 -10.92 -15.17
C ALA A 227 -0.96 -10.69 -13.68
N ALA A 228 0.04 -9.86 -13.34
CA ALA A 228 0.31 -9.46 -11.96
C ALA A 228 -0.84 -8.62 -11.37
N MET A 229 -1.47 -7.74 -12.15
CA MET A 229 -2.67 -6.99 -11.72
C MET A 229 -3.83 -7.93 -11.42
N THR A 230 -4.09 -8.92 -12.30
CA THR A 230 -5.11 -9.95 -12.05
C THR A 230 -4.81 -10.72 -10.77
N TYR A 231 -3.55 -11.10 -10.56
CA TYR A 231 -3.12 -11.78 -9.34
C TYR A 231 -3.38 -10.93 -8.08
N LEU A 232 -2.98 -9.65 -8.09
CA LEU A 232 -3.24 -8.72 -6.98
C LEU A 232 -4.74 -8.61 -6.69
N GLY A 233 -5.59 -8.59 -7.72
CA GLY A 233 -7.05 -8.63 -7.59
C GLY A 233 -7.55 -9.86 -6.83
N THR A 234 -7.03 -11.06 -7.14
CA THR A 234 -7.40 -12.30 -6.43
C THR A 234 -6.96 -12.30 -4.96
N ARG A 235 -5.92 -11.52 -4.64
CA ARG A 235 -5.40 -11.34 -3.28
C ARG A 235 -6.08 -10.18 -2.52
N ASN A 236 -7.02 -9.48 -3.14
CA ASN A 236 -7.64 -8.27 -2.60
C ASN A 236 -6.61 -7.19 -2.24
N ILE A 237 -5.62 -6.99 -3.09
CA ILE A 237 -4.56 -6.00 -2.92
C ILE A 237 -4.82 -4.83 -3.87
N ALA A 238 -5.02 -3.62 -3.31
CA ALA A 238 -5.19 -2.41 -4.09
C ALA A 238 -3.88 -1.97 -4.75
N ILE A 239 -3.98 -1.46 -5.98
CA ILE A 239 -2.84 -1.06 -6.80
C ILE A 239 -2.74 0.46 -6.80
N PHE A 240 -1.56 0.98 -6.47
CA PHE A 240 -1.31 2.41 -6.44
C PHE A 240 -0.41 2.84 -7.59
N SER A 241 -0.93 3.72 -8.43
CA SER A 241 -0.15 4.61 -9.27
C SER A 241 0.01 5.96 -8.56
N CYS A 242 0.18 7.03 -9.30
CA CYS A 242 0.20 8.40 -8.78
C CYS A 242 -0.63 9.33 -9.67
N ASP A 243 -0.83 10.55 -9.20
CA ASP A 243 -1.35 11.66 -10.00
C ASP A 243 -0.22 12.63 -10.38
N LEU A 244 0.77 12.72 -9.49
CA LEU A 244 1.94 13.57 -9.65
C LEU A 244 3.21 12.80 -9.28
N ASP A 245 4.09 12.57 -10.25
CA ASP A 245 5.46 12.15 -9.99
C ASP A 245 6.32 13.37 -9.70
N SER A 246 7.01 13.38 -8.56
CA SER A 246 7.95 14.45 -8.17
C SER A 246 9.22 14.47 -9.01
N PHE A 247 9.54 13.35 -9.65
CA PHE A 247 10.81 13.10 -10.34
C PHE A 247 12.04 13.33 -9.46
N ASP A 248 11.92 13.10 -8.16
CA ASP A 248 12.99 13.31 -7.18
C ASP A 248 14.24 12.46 -7.44
N PHE A 249 14.08 11.27 -8.04
CA PHE A 249 15.18 10.40 -8.47
C PHE A 249 16.04 11.00 -9.60
N ARG A 250 15.58 12.06 -10.27
CA ARG A 250 16.32 12.81 -11.30
C ARG A 250 16.68 14.22 -10.86
N ALA A 251 16.19 14.64 -9.71
CA ALA A 251 16.37 16.00 -9.23
C ALA A 251 17.83 16.26 -8.84
N LYS A 252 18.32 17.44 -9.19
CA LYS A 252 19.67 17.89 -8.84
C LYS A 252 19.75 18.42 -7.41
N ASP A 253 18.63 18.92 -6.90
CA ASP A 253 18.52 19.52 -5.58
C ASP A 253 17.05 19.50 -5.08
N ALA A 254 16.89 19.84 -3.82
CA ALA A 254 15.60 19.95 -3.14
C ALA A 254 14.66 20.97 -3.80
N THR A 255 15.18 22.06 -4.34
CA THR A 255 14.37 23.15 -4.95
C THR A 255 13.68 22.65 -6.21
N GLN A 256 14.35 21.82 -7.00
CA GLN A 256 13.77 21.25 -8.20
C GLN A 256 12.58 20.36 -7.87
N ILE A 257 12.67 19.53 -6.81
CA ILE A 257 11.57 18.68 -6.35
C ILE A 257 10.37 19.53 -5.95
N ILE A 258 10.60 20.52 -5.09
CA ILE A 258 9.55 21.42 -4.61
C ILE A 258 8.84 22.12 -5.77
N ASN A 259 9.60 22.67 -6.71
CA ASN A 259 9.03 23.38 -7.86
C ASN A 259 8.26 22.42 -8.78
N THR A 260 8.76 21.20 -9.00
CA THR A 260 8.07 20.19 -9.81
C THR A 260 6.71 19.84 -9.21
N VAL A 261 6.68 19.52 -7.91
CA VAL A 261 5.44 19.15 -7.23
C VAL A 261 4.45 20.32 -7.21
N MET A 262 4.89 21.50 -6.78
CA MET A 262 4.00 22.67 -6.68
C MET A 262 3.45 23.09 -8.05
N THR A 263 4.28 23.12 -9.10
CA THR A 263 3.82 23.46 -10.46
C THR A 263 2.77 22.48 -10.98
N LYS A 264 2.92 21.19 -10.68
CA LYS A 264 1.93 20.17 -11.06
C LYS A 264 0.64 20.34 -10.25
N LEU A 265 0.74 20.57 -8.95
CA LEU A 265 -0.41 20.82 -8.08
C LEU A 265 -1.17 22.09 -8.47
N ASP A 266 -0.50 23.15 -8.87
CA ASP A 266 -1.14 24.38 -9.34
C ASP A 266 -2.00 24.14 -10.60
N LYS A 267 -1.66 23.15 -11.41
CA LYS A 267 -2.42 22.76 -12.60
C LYS A 267 -3.55 21.78 -12.32
N GLN A 268 -3.31 20.82 -11.40
CA GLN A 268 -4.24 19.69 -11.15
C GLN A 268 -5.16 19.94 -9.95
N GLY A 269 -4.75 20.81 -9.02
CA GLY A 269 -5.49 21.15 -7.82
C GLY A 269 -5.43 20.11 -6.70
N LYS A 270 -5.15 18.85 -7.02
CA LYS A 270 -5.18 17.71 -6.07
C LYS A 270 -4.33 16.54 -6.58
N GLY A 271 -4.09 15.53 -5.75
CA GLY A 271 -3.53 14.26 -6.25
C GLY A 271 -2.71 13.44 -5.27
N ILE A 272 -2.43 12.22 -5.68
CA ILE A 272 -1.49 11.30 -5.04
C ILE A 272 -0.07 11.64 -5.53
N ILE A 273 0.79 12.07 -4.62
CA ILE A 273 2.15 12.53 -4.92
C ILE A 273 3.12 11.37 -4.71
N LEU A 274 3.88 11.01 -5.74
CA LEU A 274 4.94 10.02 -5.68
C LEU A 274 6.28 10.68 -5.39
N MET A 275 6.94 10.20 -4.34
CA MET A 275 8.29 10.56 -3.90
C MET A 275 9.02 9.29 -3.44
N HIS A 276 10.31 9.40 -3.12
CA HIS A 276 11.12 8.27 -2.65
C HIS A 276 11.86 8.66 -1.37
N ASP A 277 11.54 8.00 -0.25
CA ASP A 277 12.10 8.36 1.07
C ASP A 277 13.57 7.93 1.27
N PHE A 278 14.11 7.10 0.37
CA PHE A 278 15.53 6.78 0.38
C PHE A 278 16.41 7.86 -0.28
N GLN A 279 15.80 8.80 -1.02
CA GLN A 279 16.50 9.89 -1.70
C GLN A 279 16.86 11.02 -0.74
N ARG A 280 18.15 11.44 -0.74
CA ARG A 280 18.63 12.55 0.08
C ARG A 280 17.90 13.86 -0.24
N HIS A 281 17.76 14.18 -1.52
CA HIS A 281 17.11 15.45 -1.93
C HIS A 281 15.64 15.50 -1.57
N THR A 282 14.95 14.36 -1.49
CA THR A 282 13.57 14.29 -1.00
C THR A 282 13.50 14.60 0.48
N ALA A 283 14.39 14.01 1.29
CA ALA A 283 14.48 14.30 2.71
C ALA A 283 14.79 15.79 2.97
N GLU A 284 15.68 16.40 2.17
CA GLU A 284 16.00 17.84 2.22
C GLU A 284 14.83 18.74 1.77
N ALA A 285 14.06 18.31 0.76
CA ALA A 285 12.94 19.06 0.19
C ALA A 285 11.71 19.08 1.07
N LEU A 286 11.43 17.95 1.76
CA LEU A 286 10.13 17.70 2.39
C LEU A 286 9.71 18.77 3.41
N PRO A 287 10.56 19.27 4.31
CA PRO A 287 10.15 20.32 5.26
C PRO A 287 9.62 21.58 4.57
N THR A 288 10.26 21.97 3.46
CA THR A 288 9.83 23.16 2.70
C THR A 288 8.61 22.86 1.84
N LEU A 289 8.52 21.65 1.25
CA LEU A 289 7.35 21.21 0.50
C LEU A 289 6.10 21.22 1.38
N LEU A 290 6.16 20.67 2.59
CA LEU A 290 5.02 20.65 3.52
C LEU A 290 4.57 22.08 3.88
N ARG A 291 5.50 23.00 4.16
CA ARG A 291 5.18 24.42 4.37
C ARG A 291 4.51 25.05 3.14
N ARG A 292 4.98 24.73 1.92
CA ARG A 292 4.39 25.22 0.67
C ARG A 292 2.99 24.67 0.43
N LEU A 293 2.76 23.38 0.70
CA LEU A 293 1.44 22.76 0.64
C LEU A 293 0.48 23.47 1.58
N LYS A 294 0.89 23.70 2.82
CA LYS A 294 0.10 24.43 3.83
C LYS A 294 -0.23 25.86 3.37
N ALA A 295 0.77 26.61 2.93
CA ALA A 295 0.58 27.98 2.43
C ALA A 295 -0.32 28.06 1.19
N GLY A 296 -0.31 27.00 0.35
CA GLY A 296 -1.19 26.85 -0.81
C GLY A 296 -2.60 26.37 -0.47
N GLY A 297 -2.92 26.15 0.82
CA GLY A 297 -4.22 25.65 1.29
C GLY A 297 -4.47 24.18 1.02
N TYR A 298 -3.43 23.42 0.71
CA TYR A 298 -3.57 21.97 0.52
C TYR A 298 -3.81 21.23 1.84
N LYS A 299 -4.57 20.14 1.77
CA LYS A 299 -4.99 19.32 2.90
C LYS A 299 -4.48 17.89 2.70
N ILE A 300 -3.92 17.32 3.74
CA ILE A 300 -3.43 15.93 3.66
C ILE A 300 -4.56 14.95 3.94
N VAL A 301 -4.72 13.98 3.05
CA VAL A 301 -5.60 12.82 3.21
C VAL A 301 -4.75 11.60 3.51
N GLN A 302 -5.05 10.91 4.60
CA GLN A 302 -4.44 9.63 4.91
C GLN A 302 -5.31 8.50 4.37
N MET A 303 -4.74 7.60 3.59
CA MET A 303 -5.39 6.38 3.13
C MET A 303 -5.09 5.24 4.10
N LYS A 304 -6.12 4.52 4.52
CA LYS A 304 -6.04 3.30 5.33
C LYS A 304 -6.95 2.23 4.76
N THR A 305 -6.89 1.05 5.33
CA THR A 305 -7.85 -0.02 5.05
C THR A 305 -8.20 -0.76 6.33
N ARG A 306 -9.40 -1.31 6.37
CA ARG A 306 -9.85 -2.28 7.38
C ARG A 306 -9.92 -3.70 6.80
N THR A 307 -9.68 -3.85 5.51
CA THR A 307 -9.67 -5.17 4.86
C THR A 307 -8.57 -6.02 5.51
N PRO A 308 -8.91 -7.18 6.09
CA PRO A 308 -7.90 -8.08 6.63
C PRO A 308 -6.97 -8.56 5.50
N PHE A 309 -5.67 -8.57 5.78
CA PHE A 309 -4.67 -9.08 4.86
C PHE A 309 -3.79 -10.11 5.55
N GLN A 310 -3.47 -11.18 4.83
CA GLN A 310 -2.55 -12.19 5.31
C GLN A 310 -1.53 -12.52 4.21
N THR A 311 -0.28 -12.54 4.59
CA THR A 311 0.80 -13.07 3.76
C THR A 311 0.68 -14.58 3.64
N LEU A 312 1.37 -15.17 2.69
CA LEU A 312 1.40 -16.61 2.50
C LEU A 312 2.38 -17.27 3.50
N PRO A 313 1.92 -18.18 4.38
CA PRO A 313 2.77 -18.78 5.41
C PRO A 313 4.02 -19.46 4.85
N GLU A 314 3.89 -20.13 3.70
CA GLU A 314 4.99 -20.80 3.02
C GLU A 314 6.08 -19.82 2.56
N VAL A 315 5.70 -18.59 2.15
CA VAL A 315 6.64 -17.52 1.76
C VAL A 315 7.29 -16.93 2.99
N ASP A 316 6.53 -16.68 4.07
CA ASP A 316 7.05 -16.22 5.35
C ASP A 316 8.13 -17.17 5.88
N GLU A 317 7.84 -18.47 5.93
CA GLU A 317 8.76 -19.51 6.38
C GLU A 317 10.01 -19.62 5.50
N ALA A 318 9.84 -19.54 4.16
CA ALA A 318 10.95 -19.56 3.22
C ALA A 318 11.88 -18.37 3.48
N LEU A 319 11.31 -17.17 3.63
CA LEU A 319 12.08 -15.96 3.86
C LEU A 319 12.82 -15.99 5.21
N ILE A 320 12.20 -16.55 6.26
CA ILE A 320 12.86 -16.74 7.56
C ILE A 320 14.05 -17.70 7.45
N ARG A 321 13.91 -18.78 6.68
CA ARG A 321 15.02 -19.74 6.44
C ARG A 321 16.18 -19.08 5.68
N ASP A 322 15.85 -18.32 4.65
CA ASP A 322 16.84 -17.66 3.79
C ASP A 322 17.60 -16.54 4.52
N GLN A 323 16.94 -15.86 5.46
CA GLN A 323 17.54 -14.81 6.29
C GLN A 323 18.37 -15.34 7.46
N LYS A 324 18.32 -16.61 7.76
CA LYS A 324 19.30 -17.21 8.69
C LYS A 324 20.67 -17.09 8.03
N VAL A 325 21.35 -16.00 8.34
CA VAL A 325 22.73 -15.75 7.94
C VAL A 325 23.50 -17.04 8.24
N PRO A 326 24.17 -17.69 7.27
CA PRO A 326 25.05 -18.79 7.58
C PRO A 326 26.08 -18.21 8.54
N THR A 327 25.96 -18.57 9.82
CA THR A 327 27.06 -18.32 10.75
C THR A 327 28.26 -19.03 10.15
N ALA A 328 29.32 -18.31 9.83
CA ALA A 328 30.57 -18.88 9.31
C ALA A 328 31.12 -19.98 10.22
N SER A 329 30.56 -20.13 11.40
CA SER A 329 30.80 -21.21 12.35
C SER A 329 29.56 -21.44 13.21
N ALA A 330 29.06 -22.66 13.26
CA ALA A 330 28.08 -23.10 14.25
C ALA A 330 28.68 -23.22 15.67
N ARG A 331 29.92 -22.83 15.86
CA ARG A 331 30.62 -22.92 17.13
C ARG A 331 30.13 -21.84 18.09
N PRO A 332 29.82 -22.17 19.35
CA PRO A 332 29.45 -21.19 20.36
C PRO A 332 30.57 -20.14 20.53
N LEU A 333 30.19 -18.88 20.77
CA LEU A 333 31.15 -17.77 20.92
C LEU A 333 32.25 -18.09 21.94
N GLY A 334 31.91 -18.70 23.07
CA GLY A 334 32.87 -19.11 24.11
C GLY A 334 33.86 -20.18 23.69
N SER A 335 33.63 -20.87 22.52
CA SER A 335 34.60 -21.82 21.98
C SER A 335 35.56 -21.18 20.96
N VAL A 336 35.27 -19.93 20.58
CA VAL A 336 36.06 -19.17 19.56
C VAL A 336 36.82 -18.04 20.24
N VAL A 337 36.25 -17.46 21.31
CA VAL A 337 36.87 -16.37 22.09
C VAL A 337 37.10 -16.87 23.48
N GLN A 338 38.37 -17.03 23.90
CA GLN A 338 38.78 -17.39 25.27
C GLN A 338 39.43 -16.17 25.94
N THR A 339 39.00 -15.87 27.14
CA THR A 339 39.67 -14.85 27.93
C THR A 339 40.98 -15.44 28.46
N VAL A 340 42.10 -14.87 28.07
CA VAL A 340 43.40 -15.22 28.67
C VAL A 340 43.57 -14.35 29.90
N SER A 341 43.48 -14.97 31.09
CA SER A 341 43.89 -14.30 32.34
C SER A 341 45.40 -14.13 32.33
N GLN A 342 45.89 -12.90 32.52
CA GLN A 342 47.28 -12.57 32.75
C GLN A 342 47.70 -12.96 34.15
#